data_14f562223884c5a9e26ebb893767e832
#
_entry.id   14f562223884c5a9e26ebb893767e832
#
_cell.length_a   1.000
_cell.length_b   1.000
_cell.length_c   1.000
_cell.angle_alpha   90.00
_cell.angle_beta   90.00
_cell.angle_gamma   90.00
#
_symmetry.space_group_name_H-M   'P 1'
#
loop_
_entity.id
_entity.type
_entity.pdbx_description
1 polymer ?
#
loop_
_entity_poly.entity_id
_entity_poly.type
_entity_poly.pdbx_seq_one_letter_code
_entity_poly.pdbx_strand_id
1 'polypeptide(L)'
;MIMENVNYRRDVMAVLNMVREGLFGEILHCQGGYQHDLRHVKFNDGLQPYGGGVEYGEKGFSEAKWRTQHSIDRNGDLYPTHGLGPVSNVLNLNHGNKMQFLTSVATQARGLNKYIKDNGGNDHPNSKIKFKCGDIITTTIKCHNGQTIVLSHDTNNPRP
;
A
#
# COMPACT_ATOMS: atom_id res chain seq x y z
N MET A 1 7.82 -2.42 -19.26
CA MET A 1 8.71 -2.79 -18.14
C MET A 1 8.25 -2.00 -16.91
N ILE A 2 8.05 -2.66 -15.79
CA ILE A 2 7.75 -2.00 -14.52
C ILE A 2 9.04 -1.84 -13.76
N MET A 3 9.39 -0.61 -13.41
CA MET A 3 10.56 -0.29 -12.61
C MET A 3 10.10 0.14 -11.21
N GLU A 4 10.17 -0.79 -10.25
CA GLU A 4 9.88 -0.52 -8.84
C GLU A 4 11.08 0.18 -8.19
N ASN A 5 10.92 1.46 -7.83
CA ASN A 5 12.02 2.29 -7.33
C ASN A 5 12.59 1.84 -5.99
N VAL A 6 11.77 1.20 -5.13
CA VAL A 6 12.22 0.70 -3.83
C VAL A 6 13.30 -0.39 -3.99
N ASN A 7 13.29 -1.16 -5.09
CA ASN A 7 14.32 -2.15 -5.38
C ASN A 7 15.73 -1.55 -5.47
N TYR A 8 15.83 -0.26 -5.79
CA TYR A 8 17.10 0.44 -6.01
C TYR A 8 17.55 1.31 -4.81
N ARG A 9 16.85 1.23 -3.70
CA ARG A 9 17.30 1.84 -2.46
C ARG A 9 18.58 1.14 -1.98
N ARG A 10 19.52 1.91 -1.45
CA ARG A 10 20.82 1.39 -1.03
C ARG A 10 20.71 0.31 0.06
N ASP A 11 19.80 0.50 1.00
CA ASP A 11 19.49 -0.46 2.07
C ASP A 11 18.91 -1.77 1.52
N VAL A 12 17.95 -1.68 0.59
CA VAL A 12 17.33 -2.84 -0.06
C VAL A 12 18.34 -3.60 -0.91
N MET A 13 19.20 -2.89 -1.66
CA MET A 13 20.26 -3.51 -2.46
C MET A 13 21.32 -4.18 -1.56
N ALA A 14 21.65 -3.59 -0.42
CA ALA A 14 22.56 -4.19 0.54
C ALA A 14 21.99 -5.50 1.09
N VAL A 15 20.72 -5.52 1.51
CA VAL A 15 20.04 -6.75 1.96
C VAL A 15 20.01 -7.80 0.86
N LEU A 16 19.72 -7.44 -0.38
CA LEU A 16 19.73 -8.38 -1.52
C LEU A 16 21.13 -9.00 -1.72
N ASN A 17 22.19 -8.21 -1.61
CA ASN A 17 23.55 -8.72 -1.70
C ASN A 17 23.87 -9.68 -0.54
N MET A 18 23.48 -9.34 0.69
CA MET A 18 23.65 -10.23 1.85
C MET A 18 22.92 -11.57 1.66
N VAL A 19 21.72 -11.54 1.06
CA VAL A 19 21.00 -12.78 0.70
C VAL A 19 21.79 -13.61 -0.32
N ARG A 20 22.33 -12.97 -1.36
CA ARG A 20 23.13 -13.63 -2.40
C ARG A 20 24.43 -14.24 -1.85
N GLU A 21 25.03 -13.61 -0.85
CA GLU A 21 26.19 -14.12 -0.11
C GLU A 21 25.84 -15.22 0.93
N GLY A 22 24.54 -15.55 1.05
CA GLY A 22 24.08 -16.61 1.95
C GLY A 22 24.10 -16.24 3.44
N LEU A 23 24.25 -14.95 3.78
CA LEU A 23 24.37 -14.50 5.19
C LEU A 23 23.12 -14.74 6.02
N PHE A 24 21.95 -14.88 5.40
CA PHE A 24 20.70 -15.19 6.09
C PHE A 24 20.36 -16.69 6.11
N GLY A 25 21.21 -17.53 5.46
CA GLY A 25 20.89 -18.95 5.29
C GLY A 25 19.65 -19.15 4.39
N GLU A 26 18.88 -20.18 4.67
CA GLU A 26 17.64 -20.47 3.93
C GLU A 26 16.54 -19.48 4.28
N ILE A 27 16.01 -18.79 3.28
CA ILE A 27 14.91 -17.84 3.47
C ILE A 27 13.58 -18.60 3.46
N LEU A 28 12.87 -18.57 4.57
CA LEU A 28 11.56 -19.25 4.74
C LEU A 28 10.39 -18.30 4.67
N HIS A 29 10.59 -17.03 5.04
CA HIS A 29 9.54 -16.04 5.15
C HIS A 29 10.05 -14.65 4.85
N CYS A 30 9.22 -13.85 4.17
CA CYS A 30 9.47 -12.44 3.95
C CYS A 30 8.24 -11.61 4.34
N GLN A 31 8.48 -10.40 4.82
CA GLN A 31 7.44 -9.41 5.06
C GLN A 31 7.76 -8.14 4.28
N GLY A 32 6.72 -7.52 3.75
CA GLY A 32 6.81 -6.24 3.07
C GLY A 32 5.50 -5.48 3.18
N GLY A 33 5.45 -4.27 2.65
CA GLY A 33 4.21 -3.53 2.68
C GLY A 33 4.35 -2.09 2.23
N TYR A 34 3.21 -1.43 2.16
CA TYR A 34 3.10 0.00 1.97
C TYR A 34 2.25 0.58 3.09
N GLN A 35 2.94 1.07 4.13
CA GLN A 35 2.35 1.65 5.33
C GLN A 35 2.74 3.12 5.40
N HIS A 36 1.90 3.98 4.86
CA HIS A 36 2.18 5.40 4.70
C HIS A 36 0.90 6.21 4.84
N ASP A 37 0.92 7.29 5.61
CA ASP A 37 -0.24 8.17 5.71
C ASP A 37 -0.45 8.91 4.39
N LEU A 38 -1.47 8.51 3.64
CA LEU A 38 -1.85 9.17 2.39
C LEU A 38 -3.18 9.92 2.48
N ARG A 39 -3.70 10.19 3.68
CA ARG A 39 -4.98 10.89 3.83
C ARG A 39 -4.93 12.28 3.21
N HIS A 40 -3.84 13.02 3.44
CA HIS A 40 -3.60 14.34 2.86
C HIS A 40 -3.18 14.32 1.37
N VAL A 41 -2.89 13.13 0.83
CA VAL A 41 -2.69 12.92 -0.61
C VAL A 41 -4.01 12.60 -1.31
N LYS A 42 -4.86 11.84 -0.62
CA LYS A 42 -6.19 11.45 -1.12
C LYS A 42 -7.19 12.59 -1.08
N PHE A 43 -7.00 13.53 -0.16
CA PHE A 43 -7.85 14.70 0.03
C PHE A 43 -7.01 15.96 0.18
N ASN A 44 -7.45 17.05 -0.40
CA ASN A 44 -6.82 18.37 -0.27
C ASN A 44 -7.83 19.50 -0.50
N ASP A 45 -7.36 20.74 -0.58
CA ASP A 45 -8.15 21.93 -0.79
C ASP A 45 -8.51 22.20 -2.27
N GLY A 46 -8.06 21.36 -3.18
CA GLY A 46 -8.22 21.55 -4.62
C GLY A 46 -7.24 22.54 -5.26
N LEU A 47 -6.36 23.17 -4.49
CA LEU A 47 -5.44 24.21 -4.95
C LEU A 47 -3.99 23.74 -5.01
N GLN A 48 -3.58 22.89 -4.07
CA GLN A 48 -2.20 22.42 -3.96
C GLN A 48 -2.11 20.98 -3.44
N PRO A 49 -1.04 20.24 -3.77
CA PRO A 49 -0.79 18.93 -3.19
C PRO A 49 -0.50 19.09 -1.69
N TYR A 50 -0.98 18.15 -0.89
CA TYR A 50 -0.82 18.14 0.57
C TYR A 50 -1.43 19.35 1.31
N GLY A 51 -2.21 20.17 0.62
CA GLY A 51 -3.02 21.22 1.24
C GLY A 51 -4.08 20.62 2.16
N GLY A 52 -4.46 21.38 3.18
CA GLY A 52 -5.61 21.01 4.02
C GLY A 52 -6.88 20.85 3.18
N GLY A 53 -7.94 20.32 3.79
CA GLY A 53 -9.23 20.14 3.10
C GLY A 53 -9.55 18.68 2.80
N VAL A 54 -10.71 18.48 2.19
CA VAL A 54 -11.30 17.14 1.99
C VAL A 54 -11.89 16.96 0.60
N GLU A 55 -11.43 17.75 -0.39
CA GLU A 55 -11.86 17.61 -1.77
C GLU A 55 -11.08 16.51 -2.49
N TYR A 56 -11.74 15.85 -3.45
CA TYR A 56 -11.17 14.80 -4.31
C TYR A 56 -11.88 14.79 -5.67
N GLY A 57 -11.45 13.93 -6.58
CA GLY A 57 -12.00 13.84 -7.92
C GLY A 57 -11.74 15.13 -8.70
N GLU A 58 -12.70 15.64 -9.42
CA GLU A 58 -12.58 16.88 -10.20
C GLU A 58 -12.23 18.09 -9.35
N LYS A 59 -12.70 18.12 -8.10
CA LYS A 59 -12.41 19.19 -7.15
C LYS A 59 -11.07 19.05 -6.44
N GLY A 60 -10.46 17.88 -6.50
CA GLY A 60 -9.15 17.64 -5.90
C GLY A 60 -8.02 18.16 -6.76
N PHE A 61 -6.83 18.24 -6.17
CA PHE A 61 -5.59 18.57 -6.87
C PHE A 61 -4.65 17.37 -6.91
N SER A 62 -3.83 17.26 -7.97
CA SER A 62 -2.84 16.20 -8.13
C SER A 62 -3.42 14.79 -7.94
N GLU A 63 -2.88 13.99 -7.03
CA GLU A 63 -3.29 12.60 -6.82
C GLU A 63 -4.69 12.45 -6.23
N ALA A 64 -5.22 13.43 -5.53
CA ALA A 64 -6.59 13.42 -5.04
C ALA A 64 -7.63 13.29 -6.18
N LYS A 65 -7.26 13.67 -7.39
CA LYS A 65 -8.13 13.52 -8.59
C LYS A 65 -8.50 12.08 -8.89
N TRP A 66 -7.62 11.12 -8.58
CA TRP A 66 -7.82 9.73 -8.99
C TRP A 66 -7.65 8.71 -7.85
N ARG A 67 -6.75 8.98 -6.88
CA ARG A 67 -6.36 7.99 -5.86
C ARG A 67 -7.52 7.64 -4.92
N THR A 68 -8.32 8.61 -4.53
CA THR A 68 -9.47 8.42 -3.64
C THR A 68 -10.53 7.52 -4.25
N GLN A 69 -10.74 7.63 -5.56
CA GLN A 69 -11.71 6.80 -6.28
C GLN A 69 -11.39 5.32 -6.17
N HIS A 70 -10.11 4.95 -6.17
CA HIS A 70 -9.71 3.55 -5.96
C HIS A 70 -10.10 3.03 -4.58
N SER A 71 -10.02 3.87 -3.53
CA SER A 71 -10.47 3.48 -2.19
C SER A 71 -12.00 3.35 -2.08
N ILE A 72 -12.74 4.06 -2.92
CA ILE A 72 -14.20 3.95 -3.00
C ILE A 72 -14.62 2.66 -3.71
N ASP A 73 -13.98 2.32 -4.82
CA ASP A 73 -14.44 1.28 -5.73
C ASP A 73 -13.89 -0.11 -5.43
N ARG A 74 -12.75 -0.21 -4.75
CA ARG A 74 -11.98 -1.45 -4.59
C ARG A 74 -11.72 -1.77 -3.14
N ASN A 75 -11.58 -3.07 -2.83
CA ASN A 75 -11.13 -3.54 -1.53
C ASN A 75 -9.95 -4.49 -1.74
N GLY A 76 -8.78 -4.11 -1.26
CA GLY A 76 -7.53 -4.87 -1.42
C GLY A 76 -6.31 -3.98 -1.30
N ASP A 77 -5.13 -4.57 -1.40
CA ASP A 77 -3.87 -3.81 -1.46
C ASP A 77 -3.81 -3.02 -2.77
N LEU A 78 -3.96 -1.71 -2.66
CA LEU A 78 -3.97 -0.81 -3.82
C LEU A 78 -2.56 -0.41 -4.29
N TYR A 79 -1.51 -0.78 -3.53
CA TYR A 79 -0.14 -0.41 -3.83
C TYR A 79 0.88 -1.49 -3.40
N PRO A 80 0.76 -2.73 -3.90
CA PRO A 80 1.59 -3.86 -3.44
C PRO A 80 3.04 -3.77 -3.90
N THR A 81 3.35 -2.99 -4.93
CA THR A 81 4.64 -3.03 -5.61
C THR A 81 5.82 -2.67 -4.71
N HIS A 82 5.67 -1.71 -3.81
CA HIS A 82 6.74 -1.31 -2.90
C HIS A 82 7.13 -2.39 -1.89
N GLY A 83 6.15 -3.15 -1.40
CA GLY A 83 6.42 -4.28 -0.51
C GLY A 83 6.87 -5.53 -1.27
N LEU A 84 6.21 -5.82 -2.39
CA LEU A 84 6.43 -7.05 -3.14
C LEU A 84 7.71 -7.02 -3.98
N GLY A 85 8.10 -5.88 -4.54
CA GLY A 85 9.26 -5.76 -5.42
C GLY A 85 10.56 -6.29 -4.79
N PRO A 86 10.99 -5.76 -3.64
CA PRO A 86 12.19 -6.26 -2.95
C PRO A 86 12.11 -7.75 -2.60
N VAL A 87 10.97 -8.19 -2.08
CA VAL A 87 10.74 -9.59 -1.73
C VAL A 87 10.80 -10.50 -2.96
N SER A 88 10.30 -10.05 -4.09
CA SER A 88 10.36 -10.79 -5.36
C SER A 88 11.80 -11.08 -5.78
N ASN A 89 12.71 -10.10 -5.61
CA ASN A 89 14.12 -10.27 -5.91
C ASN A 89 14.81 -11.24 -4.92
N VAL A 90 14.48 -11.12 -3.63
CA VAL A 90 15.04 -12.00 -2.59
C VAL A 90 14.62 -13.45 -2.80
N LEU A 91 13.39 -13.70 -3.21
CA LEU A 91 12.83 -15.05 -3.38
C LEU A 91 12.92 -15.57 -4.82
N ASN A 92 13.59 -14.86 -5.73
CA ASN A 92 13.73 -15.22 -7.14
C ASN A 92 12.38 -15.52 -7.82
N LEU A 93 11.33 -14.72 -7.51
CA LEU A 93 10.00 -14.90 -8.11
C LEU A 93 10.10 -14.69 -9.63
N ASN A 94 9.50 -15.62 -10.38
CA ASN A 94 9.58 -15.76 -11.84
C ASN A 94 10.98 -16.10 -12.40
N HIS A 95 11.93 -16.43 -11.50
CA HIS A 95 13.27 -16.88 -11.83
C HIS A 95 13.63 -18.16 -11.04
N GLY A 96 12.79 -19.20 -11.17
CA GLY A 96 12.94 -20.46 -10.44
C GLY A 96 11.99 -20.62 -9.25
N ASN A 97 11.23 -19.59 -8.92
CA ASN A 97 10.16 -19.61 -7.91
C ASN A 97 8.93 -18.89 -8.47
N LYS A 98 7.75 -19.13 -7.91
CA LYS A 98 6.50 -18.46 -8.29
C LYS A 98 5.53 -18.39 -7.13
N MET A 99 4.65 -17.42 -7.16
CA MET A 99 3.48 -17.39 -6.26
C MET A 99 2.53 -18.52 -6.65
N GLN A 100 2.06 -19.26 -5.68
CA GLN A 100 1.17 -20.40 -5.89
C GLN A 100 -0.29 -20.04 -5.61
N PHE A 101 -0.54 -19.46 -4.46
CA PHE A 101 -1.84 -18.90 -4.08
C PHE A 101 -1.67 -17.78 -3.07
N LEU A 102 -2.70 -16.99 -2.88
CA LEU A 102 -2.75 -15.96 -1.85
C LEU A 102 -4.13 -15.94 -1.17
N THR A 103 -4.12 -15.42 0.06
CA THR A 103 -5.32 -14.99 0.78
C THR A 103 -5.13 -13.55 1.22
N SER A 104 -6.21 -12.77 1.20
CA SER A 104 -6.18 -11.39 1.61
C SER A 104 -7.40 -11.05 2.45
N VAL A 105 -7.19 -10.35 3.55
CA VAL A 105 -8.24 -9.88 4.45
C VAL A 105 -8.09 -8.39 4.68
N ALA A 106 -9.21 -7.70 4.80
CA ALA A 106 -9.26 -6.27 5.04
C ALA A 106 -10.07 -5.95 6.29
N THR A 107 -9.66 -4.94 7.03
CA THR A 107 -10.46 -4.36 8.12
C THR A 107 -11.64 -3.56 7.56
N GLN A 108 -12.49 -3.05 8.44
CA GLN A 108 -13.48 -2.05 8.04
C GLN A 108 -12.79 -0.74 7.65
N ALA A 109 -13.44 0.02 6.77
CA ALA A 109 -13.03 1.38 6.40
C ALA A 109 -13.55 2.38 7.44
N ARG A 110 -12.67 3.08 8.12
CA ARG A 110 -12.98 4.10 9.15
C ARG A 110 -12.10 5.35 9.05
N GLY A 111 -10.82 5.16 8.73
CA GLY A 111 -9.79 6.19 8.77
C GLY A 111 -10.09 7.38 7.87
N LEU A 112 -10.49 7.12 6.62
CA LEU A 112 -10.82 8.20 5.66
C LEU A 112 -12.07 8.97 6.07
N ASN A 113 -13.13 8.28 6.54
CA ASN A 113 -14.33 8.98 7.03
C ASN A 113 -14.03 9.85 8.26
N LYS A 114 -13.18 9.34 9.17
CA LYS A 114 -12.74 10.14 10.32
C LYS A 114 -11.95 11.37 9.87
N TYR A 115 -11.00 11.20 8.97
CA TYR A 115 -10.21 12.30 8.42
C TYR A 115 -11.09 13.39 7.80
N ILE A 116 -12.09 13.00 7.00
CA ILE A 116 -13.02 13.94 6.37
C ILE A 116 -13.81 14.72 7.43
N LYS A 117 -14.30 14.04 8.46
CA LYS A 117 -15.06 14.70 9.54
C LYS A 117 -14.20 15.66 10.36
N ASP A 118 -12.98 15.27 10.65
CA ASP A 118 -12.05 16.08 11.45
C ASP A 118 -11.61 17.35 10.70
N ASN A 119 -11.49 17.31 9.37
CA ASN A 119 -10.95 18.41 8.57
C ASN A 119 -12.03 19.16 7.75
N GLY A 120 -13.15 18.54 7.45
CA GLY A 120 -14.24 19.13 6.66
C GLY A 120 -15.55 19.32 7.44
N GLY A 121 -15.64 18.72 8.62
CA GLY A 121 -16.85 18.72 9.42
C GLY A 121 -17.81 17.57 9.11
N ASN A 122 -18.71 17.31 10.04
CA ASN A 122 -19.70 16.22 9.93
C ASN A 122 -20.70 16.41 8.76
N ASP A 123 -21.00 17.66 8.45
CA ASP A 123 -21.99 18.01 7.43
C ASP A 123 -21.40 18.08 6.01
N HIS A 124 -20.09 17.94 5.88
CA HIS A 124 -19.45 17.93 4.57
C HIS A 124 -19.97 16.75 3.72
N PRO A 125 -20.32 16.96 2.44
CA PRO A 125 -20.89 15.90 1.59
C PRO A 125 -20.02 14.64 1.56
N ASN A 126 -18.68 14.80 1.54
CA ASN A 126 -17.73 13.70 1.49
C ASN A 126 -17.71 12.85 2.77
N SER A 127 -18.21 13.35 3.91
CA SER A 127 -18.30 12.58 5.16
C SER A 127 -19.22 11.35 5.06
N LYS A 128 -20.11 11.34 4.07
CA LYS A 128 -21.10 10.29 3.83
C LYS A 128 -20.62 9.23 2.82
N ILE A 129 -19.43 9.38 2.26
CA ILE A 129 -18.85 8.42 1.32
C ILE A 129 -18.70 7.05 1.98
N LYS A 130 -19.07 6.00 1.25
CA LYS A 130 -18.85 4.62 1.64
C LYS A 130 -17.59 4.12 0.94
N PHE A 131 -16.49 4.00 1.68
CA PHE A 131 -15.26 3.41 1.18
C PHE A 131 -15.35 1.89 1.22
N LYS A 132 -15.00 1.22 0.11
CA LYS A 132 -14.90 -0.24 0.06
C LYS A 132 -13.55 -0.71 0.60
N CYS A 133 -12.47 0.05 0.36
CA CYS A 133 -11.13 -0.30 0.81
C CYS A 133 -11.06 -0.25 2.33
N GLY A 134 -10.78 -1.37 2.97
CA GLY A 134 -10.50 -1.40 4.40
C GLY A 134 -9.28 -0.54 4.76
N ASP A 135 -9.14 -0.19 6.02
CA ASP A 135 -8.03 0.65 6.46
C ASP A 135 -6.71 -0.10 6.44
N ILE A 136 -6.73 -1.37 6.86
CA ILE A 136 -5.56 -2.24 6.83
C ILE A 136 -5.90 -3.49 6.03
N ILE A 137 -5.06 -3.82 5.06
CA ILE A 137 -5.17 -5.04 4.29
C ILE A 137 -3.93 -5.89 4.56
N THR A 138 -4.15 -7.15 4.93
CA THR A 138 -3.09 -8.14 5.12
C THR A 138 -3.24 -9.24 4.08
N THR A 139 -2.20 -9.44 3.28
CA THR A 139 -2.16 -10.46 2.24
C THR A 139 -1.07 -11.47 2.56
N THR A 140 -1.41 -12.74 2.64
CA THR A 140 -0.46 -13.84 2.79
C THR A 140 -0.34 -14.57 1.46
N ILE A 141 0.87 -14.77 0.98
CA ILE A 141 1.18 -15.46 -0.28
C ILE A 141 2.01 -16.71 0.03
N LYS A 142 1.64 -17.85 -0.56
CA LYS A 142 2.45 -19.08 -0.57
C LYS A 142 3.22 -19.16 -1.87
N CYS A 143 4.52 -19.40 -1.76
CA CYS A 143 5.40 -19.62 -2.91
C CYS A 143 5.58 -21.12 -3.19
N HIS A 144 5.88 -21.44 -4.46
CA HIS A 144 6.05 -22.83 -4.91
C HIS A 144 7.19 -23.55 -4.20
N ASN A 145 8.30 -22.85 -3.96
CA ASN A 145 9.47 -23.42 -3.27
C ASN A 145 9.34 -23.45 -1.74
N GLY A 146 8.12 -23.26 -1.22
CA GLY A 146 7.84 -23.43 0.20
C GLY A 146 7.80 -22.15 1.03
N GLN A 147 8.33 -21.05 0.56
CA GLN A 147 8.34 -19.76 1.29
C GLN A 147 6.95 -19.16 1.43
N THR A 148 6.81 -18.25 2.40
CA THR A 148 5.63 -17.42 2.57
C THR A 148 5.99 -15.95 2.52
N ILE A 149 5.05 -15.12 2.04
CA ILE A 149 5.17 -13.66 2.04
C ILE A 149 3.95 -13.09 2.76
N VAL A 150 4.17 -12.09 3.61
CA VAL A 150 3.09 -11.27 4.17
C VAL A 150 3.28 -9.85 3.67
N LEU A 151 2.21 -9.30 3.05
CA LEU A 151 2.14 -7.90 2.66
C LEU A 151 1.12 -7.17 3.53
N SER A 152 1.49 -5.97 3.98
CA SER A 152 0.63 -5.07 4.72
C SER A 152 0.41 -3.79 3.94
N HIS A 153 -0.84 -3.41 3.73
CA HIS A 153 -1.22 -2.13 3.13
C HIS A 153 -1.99 -1.29 4.14
N ASP A 154 -1.52 -0.07 4.40
CA ASP A 154 -2.21 0.92 5.23
C ASP A 154 -1.89 2.32 4.71
N THR A 155 -2.88 2.97 4.12
CA THR A 155 -2.76 4.33 3.58
C THR A 155 -3.88 5.26 4.08
N ASN A 156 -4.66 4.79 5.06
CA ASN A 156 -5.85 5.44 5.56
C ASN A 156 -5.75 5.87 7.04
N ASN A 157 -4.65 5.50 7.69
CA ASN A 157 -4.39 5.81 9.09
C ASN A 157 -3.16 6.70 9.25
N PRO A 158 -3.02 7.40 10.40
CA PRO A 158 -1.79 8.15 10.70
C PRO A 158 -0.61 7.17 10.79
N ARG A 159 0.42 7.46 10.01
CA ARG A 159 1.69 6.74 9.98
C ARG A 159 2.83 7.75 9.87
N PRO A 160 4.04 7.41 10.34
CA PRO A 160 5.21 8.24 10.11
C PRO A 160 5.48 8.47 8.62
#